data_6627fbe698cf40d06064dd04994f22cf
#
_entry.id   6627fbe698cf40d06064dd04994f22cf
#
_cell.length_a   1.000
_cell.length_b   1.000
_cell.length_c   1.000
_cell.angle_alpha   90.00
_cell.angle_beta   90.00
_cell.angle_gamma   90.00
#
_symmetry.space_group_name_H-M   'P 1'
#
loop_
_entity.id
_entity.type
_entity.pdbx_description
1 polymer ?
#
loop_
_entity_poly.entity_id
_entity_poly.type
_entity_poly.pdbx_seq_one_letter_code
_entity_poly.pdbx_strand_id
1 'polypeptide(L)'
;MAGSNWNLLAFSLGLLLLTILITRLLTRLCSRHLRRLATGQHMRFSAVDRFHLAPRVGPSLALGAADVRVRDLMYRIEAGGYVYIFTAEYATGSLSGLRRRSVVVRAGEPAGRSGHQLIDIRLADSTLPLWKQYQSLMTDLVLSPGTPGEG
;
A
#
# COMPACT_ATOMS: atom_id res chain seq x y z
N MET A 1 26.30 4.31 -44.31
CA MET A 1 26.07 4.95 -42.98
C MET A 1 24.76 4.59 -42.24
N ALA A 2 23.97 3.62 -42.74
CA ALA A 2 22.69 3.23 -42.11
C ALA A 2 22.80 2.22 -40.95
N GLY A 3 23.94 1.54 -40.80
CA GLY A 3 24.11 0.47 -39.80
C GLY A 3 24.25 0.92 -38.33
N SER A 4 24.67 2.17 -38.09
CA SER A 4 24.91 2.68 -36.74
C SER A 4 23.59 2.95 -35.96
N ASN A 5 22.55 3.39 -36.65
CA ASN A 5 21.29 3.74 -36.01
C ASN A 5 20.49 2.53 -35.53
N TRP A 6 20.59 1.40 -36.23
CA TRP A 6 19.94 0.15 -35.85
C TRP A 6 20.51 -0.44 -34.57
N ASN A 7 21.84 -0.33 -34.39
CA ASN A 7 22.50 -0.82 -33.16
C ASN A 7 22.09 0.03 -31.95
N LEU A 8 21.95 1.35 -32.10
CA LEU A 8 21.49 2.23 -31.04
C LEU A 8 20.02 1.98 -30.68
N LEU A 9 19.17 1.74 -31.67
CA LEU A 9 17.76 1.39 -31.44
C LEU A 9 17.62 0.03 -30.71
N ALA A 10 18.37 -0.98 -31.17
CA ALA A 10 18.35 -2.30 -30.54
C ALA A 10 18.87 -2.23 -29.10
N PHE A 11 19.93 -1.46 -28.83
CA PHE A 11 20.44 -1.25 -27.48
C PHE A 11 19.46 -0.52 -26.55
N SER A 12 18.83 0.55 -27.04
CA SER A 12 17.83 1.30 -26.25
C SER A 12 16.59 0.46 -25.94
N LEU A 13 16.12 -0.35 -26.91
CA LEU A 13 15.02 -1.28 -26.68
C LEU A 13 15.38 -2.37 -25.68
N GLY A 14 16.58 -2.92 -25.76
CA GLY A 14 17.10 -3.91 -24.80
C GLY A 14 17.16 -3.34 -23.38
N LEU A 15 17.64 -2.10 -23.24
CA LEU A 15 17.70 -1.44 -21.92
C LEU A 15 16.30 -1.18 -21.36
N LEU A 16 15.34 -0.78 -22.20
CA LEU A 16 13.96 -0.57 -21.80
C LEU A 16 13.31 -1.88 -21.30
N LEU A 17 13.48 -2.96 -22.07
CA LEU A 17 12.96 -4.28 -21.71
C LEU A 17 13.58 -4.79 -20.40
N LEU A 18 14.89 -4.60 -20.23
CA LEU A 18 15.59 -4.98 -19.01
C LEU A 18 15.06 -4.20 -17.79
N THR A 19 14.84 -2.89 -17.94
CA THR A 19 14.27 -2.04 -16.88
C THR A 19 12.87 -2.51 -16.49
N ILE A 20 12.02 -2.83 -17.48
CA ILE A 20 10.68 -3.35 -17.23
C ILE A 20 10.75 -4.72 -16.52
N LEU A 21 11.65 -5.58 -16.92
CA LEU A 21 11.84 -6.90 -16.32
C LEU A 21 12.29 -6.78 -14.85
N ILE A 22 13.28 -5.95 -14.59
CA ILE A 22 13.80 -5.70 -13.23
C ILE A 22 12.69 -5.13 -12.34
N THR A 23 11.95 -4.12 -12.79
CA THR A 23 10.86 -3.52 -12.00
C THR A 23 9.77 -4.54 -11.68
N ARG A 24 9.38 -5.37 -12.64
CA ARG A 24 8.40 -6.45 -12.41
C ARG A 24 8.92 -7.51 -11.43
N LEU A 25 10.20 -7.86 -11.53
CA LEU A 25 10.81 -8.83 -10.62
C LEU A 25 10.87 -8.30 -9.19
N LEU A 26 11.32 -7.05 -9.01
CA LEU A 26 11.37 -6.39 -7.71
C LEU A 26 9.99 -6.28 -7.06
N THR A 27 8.97 -5.91 -7.84
CA THR A 27 7.59 -5.85 -7.35
C THR A 27 7.10 -7.23 -6.89
N ARG A 28 7.38 -8.29 -7.66
CA ARG A 28 7.00 -9.66 -7.27
C ARG A 28 7.72 -10.14 -6.01
N LEU A 29 9.00 -9.81 -5.85
CA LEU A 29 9.77 -10.17 -4.66
C LEU A 29 9.24 -9.43 -3.43
N CYS A 30 8.93 -8.14 -3.56
CA CYS A 30 8.34 -7.35 -2.49
C CYS A 30 6.98 -7.94 -2.04
N SER A 31 6.08 -8.23 -2.98
CA SER A 31 4.79 -8.83 -2.66
C SER A 31 4.91 -10.23 -2.02
N ARG A 32 5.91 -11.03 -2.42
CA ARG A 32 6.19 -12.32 -1.76
C ARG A 32 6.65 -12.15 -0.32
N HIS A 33 7.52 -11.16 -0.06
CA HIS A 33 7.97 -10.84 1.29
C HIS A 33 6.81 -10.36 2.17
N LEU A 34 5.98 -9.45 1.66
CA LEU A 34 4.79 -8.96 2.35
C LEU A 34 3.78 -10.08 2.64
N ARG A 35 3.59 -11.02 1.71
CA ARG A 35 2.74 -12.19 1.94
C ARG A 35 3.27 -13.07 3.08
N ARG A 36 4.58 -13.28 3.19
CA ARG A 36 5.18 -14.02 4.30
C ARG A 36 4.99 -13.29 5.63
N LEU A 37 5.16 -11.97 5.65
CA LEU A 37 4.89 -11.14 6.83
C LEU A 37 3.42 -11.25 7.25
N ALA A 38 2.49 -11.16 6.33
CA ALA A 38 1.07 -11.32 6.60
C ALA A 38 0.76 -12.69 7.24
N THR A 39 1.29 -13.78 6.67
CA THR A 39 1.10 -15.13 7.20
C THR A 39 1.66 -15.26 8.62
N GLY A 40 2.84 -14.71 8.88
CA GLY A 40 3.46 -14.73 10.21
C GLY A 40 2.66 -13.98 11.30
N GLN A 41 1.81 -13.03 10.88
CA GLN A 41 0.94 -12.25 11.77
C GLN A 41 -0.54 -12.70 11.73
N HIS A 42 -0.83 -13.87 11.18
CA HIS A 42 -2.18 -14.40 10.98
C HIS A 42 -3.10 -13.46 10.19
N MET A 43 -2.53 -12.65 9.30
CA MET A 43 -3.26 -11.78 8.39
C MET A 43 -3.42 -12.44 7.01
N ARG A 44 -4.52 -12.14 6.33
CA ARG A 44 -4.74 -12.51 4.93
C ARG A 44 -4.16 -11.43 4.03
N PHE A 45 -3.58 -11.84 2.92
CA PHE A 45 -2.98 -10.94 1.93
C PHE A 45 -3.82 -10.91 0.65
N SER A 46 -4.03 -9.72 0.10
CA SER A 46 -4.61 -9.48 -1.22
C SER A 46 -3.79 -8.44 -1.99
N ALA A 47 -3.44 -8.74 -3.23
CA ALA A 47 -2.75 -7.78 -4.09
C ALA A 47 -3.66 -6.64 -4.57
N VAL A 48 -4.97 -6.80 -4.48
CA VAL A 48 -5.99 -5.86 -4.96
C VAL A 48 -6.90 -5.41 -3.83
N ASP A 49 -7.50 -4.24 -3.99
CA ASP A 49 -8.47 -3.67 -3.06
C ASP A 49 -9.82 -4.40 -3.15
N ARG A 50 -10.01 -5.40 -2.31
CA ARG A 50 -11.26 -6.17 -2.23
C ARG A 50 -12.36 -5.49 -1.40
N PHE A 51 -12.00 -4.50 -0.60
CA PHE A 51 -12.90 -3.86 0.36
C PHE A 51 -13.25 -2.43 -0.04
N HIS A 52 -12.87 -2.01 -1.27
CA HIS A 52 -13.08 -0.65 -1.76
C HIS A 52 -12.56 0.41 -0.78
N LEU A 53 -11.34 0.21 -0.28
CA LEU A 53 -10.72 1.09 0.71
C LEU A 53 -10.24 2.41 0.08
N ALA A 54 -9.93 2.42 -1.22
CA ALA A 54 -9.42 3.61 -1.92
C ALA A 54 -10.31 4.85 -1.73
N PRO A 55 -11.64 4.83 -2.00
CA PRO A 55 -12.49 5.99 -1.76
C PRO A 55 -12.69 6.31 -0.28
N ARG A 56 -12.54 5.32 0.61
CA ARG A 56 -12.76 5.46 2.05
C ARG A 56 -11.57 6.09 2.78
N VAL A 57 -10.35 5.84 2.30
CA VAL A 57 -9.13 6.37 2.91
C VAL A 57 -8.73 7.72 2.31
N GLY A 58 -9.18 8.02 1.10
CA GLY A 58 -8.84 9.25 0.38
C GLY A 58 -8.95 10.53 1.20
N PRO A 59 -10.06 10.76 1.91
CA PRO A 59 -10.24 11.95 2.77
C PRO A 59 -9.24 12.08 3.92
N SER A 60 -8.66 10.95 4.37
CA SER A 60 -7.69 10.90 5.48
C SER A 60 -6.23 11.00 5.03
N LEU A 61 -6.00 10.99 3.72
CA LEU A 61 -4.69 11.24 3.13
C LEU A 61 -4.41 12.76 3.05
N ALA A 62 -3.38 13.15 2.35
CA ALA A 62 -3.05 14.56 2.19
C ALA A 62 -4.20 15.34 1.51
N LEU A 63 -4.39 16.62 1.89
CA LEU A 63 -5.30 17.54 1.22
C LEU A 63 -5.01 17.57 -0.30
N GLY A 64 -6.05 17.35 -1.10
CA GLY A 64 -5.92 17.28 -2.55
C GLY A 64 -5.39 15.93 -3.08
N ALA A 65 -5.39 14.87 -2.27
CA ALA A 65 -5.08 13.53 -2.75
C ALA A 65 -6.09 13.10 -3.83
N ALA A 66 -5.58 12.80 -5.02
CA ALA A 66 -6.37 12.34 -6.17
C ALA A 66 -5.87 10.98 -6.66
N ASP A 67 -6.68 10.27 -7.46
CA ASP A 67 -6.34 8.95 -8.04
C ASP A 67 -5.78 7.98 -6.99
N VAL A 68 -6.50 7.83 -5.87
CA VAL A 68 -6.11 6.94 -4.77
C VAL A 68 -6.24 5.50 -5.21
N ARG A 69 -5.18 4.72 -5.03
CA ARG A 69 -5.12 3.28 -5.32
C ARG A 69 -4.61 2.54 -4.10
N VAL A 70 -5.24 1.43 -3.79
CA VAL A 70 -4.83 0.54 -2.70
C VAL A 70 -4.13 -0.68 -3.28
N ARG A 71 -2.98 -1.03 -2.73
CA ARG A 71 -2.16 -2.18 -3.11
C ARG A 71 -1.64 -2.91 -1.87
N ASP A 72 -1.27 -4.16 -2.08
CA ASP A 72 -0.63 -5.00 -1.06
C ASP A 72 -1.41 -5.00 0.27
N LEU A 73 -2.71 -5.24 0.17
CA LEU A 73 -3.65 -5.23 1.29
C LEU A 73 -3.45 -6.46 2.18
N MET A 74 -3.21 -6.23 3.45
CA MET A 74 -3.26 -7.22 4.51
C MET A 74 -4.46 -6.94 5.39
N TYR A 75 -5.18 -7.98 5.80
CA TYR A 75 -6.36 -7.82 6.64
C TYR A 75 -6.55 -9.00 7.59
N ARG A 76 -7.14 -8.74 8.72
CA ARG A 76 -7.57 -9.76 9.67
C ARG A 76 -8.89 -9.36 10.33
N ILE A 77 -9.64 -10.37 10.76
CA ILE A 77 -10.86 -10.18 11.54
C ILE A 77 -10.47 -10.20 13.01
N GLU A 78 -10.88 -9.18 13.73
CA GLU A 78 -10.77 -9.07 15.18
C GLU A 78 -12.16 -9.05 15.82
N ALA A 79 -12.24 -9.21 17.15
CA ALA A 79 -13.52 -9.22 17.86
C ALA A 79 -14.35 -7.94 17.64
N GLY A 80 -13.71 -6.82 17.34
CA GLY A 80 -14.33 -5.54 17.07
C GLY A 80 -14.54 -5.18 15.59
N GLY A 81 -14.20 -6.07 14.63
CA GLY A 81 -14.34 -5.79 13.21
C GLY A 81 -13.14 -6.23 12.37
N TYR A 82 -12.81 -5.44 11.36
CA TYR A 82 -11.66 -5.69 10.50
C TYR A 82 -10.52 -4.73 10.80
N VAL A 83 -9.30 -5.22 10.70
CA VAL A 83 -8.08 -4.41 10.68
C VAL A 83 -7.41 -4.60 9.33
N TYR A 84 -7.07 -3.48 8.71
CA TYR A 84 -6.42 -3.40 7.40
C TYR A 84 -5.05 -2.75 7.53
N ILE A 85 -4.06 -3.28 6.79
CA ILE A 85 -2.78 -2.61 6.55
C ILE A 85 -2.54 -2.70 5.04
N PHE A 86 -2.33 -1.58 4.38
CA PHE A 86 -2.20 -1.50 2.94
C PHE A 86 -1.35 -0.33 2.49
N THR A 87 -0.83 -0.41 1.27
CA THR A 87 -0.18 0.73 0.62
C THR A 87 -1.23 1.55 -0.12
N ALA A 88 -1.36 2.84 0.24
CA ALA A 88 -2.12 3.81 -0.52
C ALA A 88 -1.18 4.58 -1.45
N GLU A 89 -1.42 4.49 -2.75
CA GLU A 89 -0.77 5.31 -3.77
C GLU A 89 -1.74 6.42 -4.18
N TYR A 90 -1.29 7.66 -4.17
CA TYR A 90 -2.12 8.81 -4.52
C TYR A 90 -1.31 9.89 -5.21
N ALA A 91 -1.97 10.70 -6.01
CA ALA A 91 -1.37 11.85 -6.66
C ALA A 91 -1.61 13.12 -5.82
N THR A 92 -0.59 13.93 -5.65
CA THR A 92 -0.70 15.26 -5.03
C THR A 92 -0.04 16.29 -5.94
N GLY A 93 -0.56 17.51 -5.94
CA GLY A 93 0.03 18.64 -6.67
C GLY A 93 -1.02 19.46 -7.40
N SER A 94 -0.59 20.64 -7.88
CA SER A 94 -1.37 21.51 -8.74
C SER A 94 -1.19 21.10 -10.21
N LEU A 95 -1.95 21.73 -11.11
CA LEU A 95 -1.96 21.50 -12.56
C LEU A 95 -0.58 21.47 -13.24
N SER A 96 0.47 21.98 -12.61
CA SER A 96 1.84 22.01 -13.15
C SER A 96 2.73 20.82 -12.82
N GLY A 97 2.26 19.87 -12.01
CA GLY A 97 3.07 18.68 -11.68
C GLY A 97 2.42 17.76 -10.65
N LEU A 98 1.71 16.76 -11.12
CA LEU A 98 1.23 15.67 -10.28
C LEU A 98 2.41 14.81 -9.83
N ARG A 99 2.64 14.75 -8.52
CA ARG A 99 3.59 13.82 -7.91
C ARG A 99 2.84 12.64 -7.30
N ARG A 100 3.19 11.44 -7.69
CA ARG A 100 2.69 10.23 -7.03
C ARG A 100 3.44 10.02 -5.72
N ARG A 101 2.67 9.77 -4.67
CA ARG A 101 3.18 9.38 -3.36
C ARG A 101 2.61 8.04 -2.97
N SER A 102 3.33 7.34 -2.13
CA SER A 102 2.91 6.07 -1.57
C SER A 102 3.15 6.10 -0.06
N VAL A 103 2.20 5.62 0.71
CA VAL A 103 2.27 5.52 2.16
C VAL A 103 1.59 4.25 2.62
N VAL A 104 2.12 3.59 3.63
CA VAL A 104 1.45 2.45 4.25
C VAL A 104 0.47 2.98 5.30
N VAL A 105 -0.75 2.49 5.22
CA VAL A 105 -1.86 2.91 6.06
C VAL A 105 -2.35 1.72 6.88
N ARG A 106 -2.56 1.91 8.18
CA ARG A 106 -3.37 1.05 9.03
C ARG A 106 -4.74 1.68 9.20
N ALA A 107 -5.79 0.90 9.11
CA ALA A 107 -7.15 1.34 9.34
C ALA A 107 -7.98 0.22 9.99
N GLY A 108 -8.92 0.59 10.83
CA GLY A 108 -9.92 -0.31 11.42
C GLY A 108 -11.30 -0.11 10.81
N GLU A 109 -12.11 -1.15 10.81
CA GLU A 109 -13.53 -1.10 10.46
C GLU A 109 -14.34 -1.83 11.54
N PRO A 110 -15.19 -1.12 12.31
CA PRO A 110 -15.93 -1.72 13.40
C PRO A 110 -16.99 -2.72 12.91
N ALA A 111 -17.17 -3.83 13.63
CA ALA A 111 -18.23 -4.78 13.36
C ALA A 111 -19.62 -4.14 13.56
N GLY A 112 -20.55 -4.44 12.66
CA GLY A 112 -21.97 -4.05 12.81
C GLY A 112 -22.33 -2.63 12.38
N ARG A 113 -21.40 -1.79 11.99
CA ARG A 113 -21.68 -0.53 11.31
C ARG A 113 -21.56 -0.73 9.80
N SER A 114 -22.66 -0.96 9.12
CA SER A 114 -22.71 -0.96 7.64
C SER A 114 -22.58 0.46 7.07
N GLY A 115 -21.64 1.22 7.57
CA GLY A 115 -21.37 2.58 7.15
C GLY A 115 -19.87 2.72 7.04
N HIS A 116 -19.37 2.42 5.93
CA HIS A 116 -18.15 2.79 5.19
C HIS A 116 -17.07 3.68 5.85
N GLN A 117 -17.15 3.99 7.16
CA GLN A 117 -16.19 4.85 7.82
C GLN A 117 -15.08 4.00 8.44
N LEU A 118 -13.85 4.22 7.97
CA LEU A 118 -12.66 3.68 8.60
C LEU A 118 -12.37 4.45 9.89
N ILE A 119 -11.94 3.72 10.89
CA ILE A 119 -11.51 4.27 12.20
C ILE A 119 -10.03 3.95 12.43
N ASP A 120 -9.42 4.64 13.39
CA ASP A 120 -8.01 4.44 13.79
C ASP A 120 -7.05 4.43 12.60
N ILE A 121 -7.19 5.42 11.71
CA ILE A 121 -6.31 5.55 10.55
C ILE A 121 -4.95 6.06 11.00
N ARG A 122 -3.92 5.25 10.79
CA ARG A 122 -2.53 5.58 11.07
C ARG A 122 -1.70 5.47 9.80
N LEU A 123 -0.84 6.46 9.58
CA LEU A 123 0.09 6.49 8.46
C LEU A 123 1.48 6.10 8.96
N ALA A 124 2.15 5.23 8.24
CA ALA A 124 3.53 4.90 8.53
C ALA A 124 4.46 6.06 8.17
N ASP A 125 5.64 6.09 8.79
CA ASP A 125 6.70 7.02 8.41
C ASP A 125 7.20 6.70 7.00
N SER A 126 6.94 7.61 6.08
CA SER A 126 7.30 7.47 4.66
C SER A 126 8.82 7.51 4.40
N THR A 127 9.64 7.84 5.39
CA THR A 127 11.10 7.82 5.29
C THR A 127 11.66 6.40 5.37
N LEU A 128 10.89 5.46 5.94
CA LEU A 128 11.31 4.08 6.09
C LEU A 128 11.13 3.28 4.79
N PRO A 129 11.96 2.25 4.55
CA PRO A 129 11.69 1.27 3.49
C PRO A 129 10.32 0.63 3.64
N LEU A 130 9.65 0.31 2.54
CA LEU A 130 8.26 -0.16 2.51
C LEU A 130 7.98 -1.32 3.51
N TRP A 131 8.85 -2.32 3.54
CA TRP A 131 8.70 -3.46 4.46
C TRP A 131 8.79 -3.07 5.94
N LYS A 132 9.63 -2.06 6.29
CA LYS A 132 9.71 -1.52 7.66
C LYS A 132 8.47 -0.72 8.03
N GLN A 133 7.86 -0.02 7.08
CA GLN A 133 6.59 0.66 7.29
C GLN A 133 5.49 -0.34 7.67
N TYR A 134 5.39 -1.46 6.97
CA TYR A 134 4.45 -2.53 7.33
C TYR A 134 4.75 -3.11 8.71
N GLN A 135 6.01 -3.37 8.99
CA GLN A 135 6.44 -3.96 10.26
C GLN A 135 6.13 -3.03 11.46
N SER A 136 6.37 -1.72 11.33
CA SER A 136 6.07 -0.76 12.39
C SER A 136 4.59 -0.74 12.74
N LEU A 137 3.70 -0.66 11.73
CA LEU A 137 2.27 -0.67 11.95
C LEU A 137 1.73 -2.02 12.47
N MET A 138 2.40 -3.14 12.16
CA MET A 138 2.08 -4.44 12.74
C MET A 138 2.48 -4.54 14.21
N THR A 139 3.62 -3.99 14.59
CA THR A 139 4.09 -3.96 15.98
C THR A 139 3.12 -3.18 16.87
N ASP A 140 2.58 -2.08 16.36
CA ASP A 140 1.55 -1.31 17.05
C ASP A 140 0.26 -2.11 17.30
N LEU A 141 -0.04 -3.10 16.45
CA LEU A 141 -1.16 -4.03 16.67
C LEU A 141 -0.96 -4.93 17.89
N VAL A 142 0.27 -5.35 18.14
CA VAL A 142 0.61 -6.26 19.26
C VAL A 142 0.64 -5.48 20.57
N LEU A 143 1.05 -4.22 20.54
CA LEU A 143 1.19 -3.37 21.73
C LEU A 143 -0.10 -2.65 22.14
N SER A 144 -1.14 -2.67 21.32
CA SER A 144 -2.47 -2.10 21.60
C SER A 144 -3.51 -3.24 21.63
N PRO A 145 -3.48 -4.18 22.60
CA PRO A 145 -4.62 -5.03 22.87
C PRO A 145 -5.74 -4.09 23.32
N GLY A 146 -6.83 -4.04 22.53
CA GLY A 146 -7.93 -3.12 22.73
C GLY A 146 -8.26 -2.95 24.21
N THR A 147 -8.14 -1.72 24.68
CA THR A 147 -8.69 -1.32 25.98
C THR A 147 -10.18 -1.59 25.88
N PRO A 148 -10.75 -2.54 26.62
CA PRO A 148 -12.19 -2.68 26.68
C PRO A 148 -12.70 -1.37 27.27
N GLY A 149 -13.52 -0.65 26.49
CA GLY A 149 -14.10 0.61 26.88
C GLY A 149 -14.75 0.47 28.26
N GLU A 150 -14.27 1.24 29.21
CA GLU A 150 -14.99 1.51 30.44
C GLU A 150 -16.32 2.13 30.05
N GLY A 151 -17.36 1.47 30.54
CA GLY A 151 -18.77 1.57 30.28
C GLY A 151 -19.49 2.85 30.53
#